data_4e2cec8d127fa75f2461a5011d1b7197
#
_entry.id   4e2cec8d127fa75f2461a5011d1b7197
#
_cell.length_a   1.000
_cell.length_b   1.000
_cell.length_c   1.000
_cell.angle_alpha   90.00
_cell.angle_beta   90.00
_cell.angle_gamma   90.00
#
_symmetry.space_group_name_H-M   'P 1'
#
loop_
_entity.id
_entity.type
_entity.pdbx_description
1 polymer ?
#
loop_
_entity_poly.entity_id
_entity_poly.type
_entity_poly.pdbx_seq_one_letter_code
_entity_poly.pdbx_strand_id
1 'polypeptide(L)'
;MGISPKFWKDKNVLITGHTGFKGSWLCLWLNKLGANVSGISLNDPVSTPNMFSVLNIGKLINDQRGDISDYETCWGIVKKTKPEIVIHMAAQPLVRLSYSDPLQTYKTNVLGTANILEAIRICESVKTIVAITTDKCYEN
;
A
#
# COMPACT_ATOMS: atom_id res chain seq x y z
N MET A 1 18.17 -18.53 -3.33
CA MET A 1 17.74 -17.52 -4.31
C MET A 1 17.94 -16.15 -3.69
N GLY A 2 18.83 -15.34 -4.22
CA GLY A 2 19.03 -13.96 -3.72
C GLY A 2 18.07 -13.01 -4.41
N ILE A 3 17.66 -11.93 -3.70
CA ILE A 3 16.87 -10.84 -4.29
C ILE A 3 17.77 -10.13 -5.30
N SER A 4 17.32 -10.06 -6.56
CA SER A 4 18.09 -9.43 -7.63
C SER A 4 17.79 -7.92 -7.67
N PRO A 5 18.74 -7.05 -7.30
CA PRO A 5 18.56 -5.60 -7.48
C PRO A 5 18.27 -5.23 -8.94
N LYS A 6 18.81 -6.01 -9.88
CA LYS A 6 18.58 -5.80 -11.32
C LYS A 6 17.11 -5.94 -11.72
N PHE A 7 16.32 -6.76 -11.02
CA PHE A 7 14.89 -6.91 -11.30
C PHE A 7 14.10 -5.66 -10.92
N TRP A 8 14.46 -5.02 -9.78
CA TRP A 8 13.71 -3.88 -9.24
C TRP A 8 14.11 -2.53 -9.86
N LYS A 9 15.29 -2.48 -10.47
CA LYS A 9 15.78 -1.23 -11.06
C LYS A 9 14.77 -0.68 -12.08
N ASP A 10 14.40 0.58 -11.89
CA ASP A 10 13.48 1.36 -12.72
C ASP A 10 12.03 0.82 -12.77
N LYS A 11 11.68 -0.20 -11.97
CA LYS A 11 10.31 -0.71 -11.86
C LYS A 11 9.40 0.31 -11.16
N ASN A 12 8.25 0.59 -11.74
CA ASN A 12 7.20 1.38 -11.12
C ASN A 12 6.41 0.49 -10.16
N VAL A 13 6.51 0.78 -8.85
CA VAL A 13 5.85 0.01 -7.79
C VAL A 13 4.92 0.91 -7.00
N LEU A 14 3.66 0.51 -6.88
CA LEU A 14 2.68 1.17 -6.00
C LEU A 14 2.50 0.34 -4.72
N ILE A 15 2.64 1.01 -3.56
CA ILE A 15 2.42 0.42 -2.24
C ILE A 15 1.25 1.12 -1.57
N THR A 16 0.19 0.39 -1.23
CA THR A 16 -0.87 0.93 -0.37
C THR A 16 -0.52 0.69 1.09
N GLY A 17 -0.83 1.64 1.98
CA GLY A 17 -0.48 1.53 3.39
C GLY A 17 1.01 1.80 3.69
N HIS A 18 1.66 2.60 2.85
CA HIS A 18 3.10 2.87 2.92
C HIS A 18 3.54 3.62 4.19
N THR A 19 2.64 4.29 4.89
CA THR A 19 2.95 4.97 6.17
C THR A 19 2.97 4.03 7.36
N GLY A 20 2.41 2.82 7.22
CA GLY A 20 2.48 1.78 8.24
C GLY A 20 3.89 1.23 8.43
N PHE A 21 4.12 0.49 9.53
CA PHE A 21 5.44 -0.05 9.87
C PHE A 21 6.05 -0.89 8.72
N LYS A 22 5.33 -1.92 8.28
CA LYS A 22 5.80 -2.80 7.19
C LYS A 22 5.91 -2.05 5.86
N GLY A 23 4.93 -1.17 5.56
CA GLY A 23 4.92 -0.36 4.34
C GLY A 23 6.12 0.56 4.25
N SER A 24 6.50 1.23 5.34
CA SER A 24 7.68 2.10 5.39
C SER A 24 8.98 1.34 5.15
N TRP A 25 9.15 0.16 5.77
CA TRP A 25 10.30 -0.70 5.51
C TRP A 25 10.38 -1.16 4.05
N LEU A 26 9.25 -1.55 3.48
CA LEU A 26 9.19 -1.99 2.09
C LEU A 26 9.53 -0.86 1.12
N CYS A 27 9.01 0.36 1.37
CA CYS A 27 9.34 1.55 0.59
C CYS A 27 10.85 1.82 0.60
N LEU A 28 11.47 1.81 1.79
CA LEU A 28 12.92 2.02 1.91
C LEU A 28 13.71 0.96 1.14
N TRP A 29 13.31 -0.29 1.29
CA TRP A 29 14.00 -1.40 0.66
C TRP A 29 13.92 -1.36 -0.87
N LEU A 30 12.72 -1.19 -1.42
CA LEU A 30 12.52 -1.11 -2.86
C LEU A 30 13.20 0.13 -3.47
N ASN A 31 13.16 1.27 -2.79
CA ASN A 31 13.89 2.46 -3.20
C ASN A 31 15.41 2.18 -3.27
N LYS A 32 15.99 1.51 -2.26
CA LYS A 32 17.41 1.09 -2.27
C LYS A 32 17.75 0.07 -3.37
N LEU A 33 16.78 -0.71 -3.83
CA LEU A 33 16.93 -1.63 -4.96
C LEU A 33 16.75 -0.92 -6.33
N GLY A 34 16.49 0.39 -6.32
CA GLY A 34 16.38 1.22 -7.52
C GLY A 34 14.98 1.23 -8.15
N ALA A 35 13.94 0.82 -7.42
CA ALA A 35 12.56 0.94 -7.89
C ALA A 35 12.05 2.38 -7.79
N ASN A 36 11.16 2.78 -8.70
CA ASN A 36 10.37 4.00 -8.65
C ASN A 36 9.14 3.74 -7.77
N VAL A 37 9.25 4.04 -6.49
CA VAL A 37 8.20 3.72 -5.51
C VAL A 37 7.20 4.86 -5.41
N SER A 38 5.91 4.54 -5.53
CA SER A 38 4.78 5.40 -5.16
C SER A 38 4.03 4.78 -3.99
N GLY A 39 3.51 5.61 -3.09
CA GLY A 39 2.73 5.14 -1.95
C GLY A 39 1.40 5.86 -1.84
N ILE A 40 0.33 5.16 -1.40
CA ILE A 40 -0.94 5.74 -0.98
C ILE A 40 -1.26 5.32 0.45
N SER A 41 -1.61 6.29 1.28
CA SER A 41 -2.11 6.11 2.66
C SER A 41 -2.94 7.31 3.10
N LEU A 42 -3.65 7.16 4.19
CA LEU A 42 -4.32 8.28 4.88
C LEU A 42 -3.31 9.35 5.33
N ASN A 43 -3.81 10.54 5.64
CA ASN A 43 -2.98 11.68 6.04
C ASN A 43 -2.23 11.41 7.34
N ASP A 44 -2.90 10.81 8.32
CA ASP A 44 -2.33 10.61 9.64
C ASP A 44 -1.70 9.22 9.78
N PRO A 45 -0.45 9.14 10.23
CA PRO A 45 0.15 7.86 10.64
C PRO A 45 -0.59 7.26 11.82
N VAL A 46 -0.64 5.92 11.87
CA VAL A 46 -1.36 5.17 12.91
C VAL A 46 -0.78 5.36 14.31
N SER A 47 0.47 5.81 14.42
CA SER A 47 1.16 5.98 15.70
C SER A 47 2.19 7.10 15.67
N THR A 48 2.56 7.61 16.85
CA THR A 48 3.68 8.53 17.05
C THR A 48 4.52 8.03 18.24
N PRO A 49 5.83 7.78 18.08
CA PRO A 49 6.58 7.88 16.81
C PRO A 49 6.20 6.79 15.79
N ASN A 50 6.50 7.05 14.52
CA ASN A 50 6.26 6.08 13.44
C ASN A 50 7.47 5.97 12.51
N MET A 51 7.63 4.82 11.87
CA MET A 51 8.75 4.52 11.02
C MET A 51 8.83 5.42 9.78
N PHE A 52 7.67 5.79 9.22
CA PHE A 52 7.58 6.65 8.04
C PHE A 52 8.26 8.01 8.27
N SER A 53 7.95 8.63 9.42
CA SER A 53 8.52 9.93 9.79
C SER A 53 10.00 9.82 10.21
N VAL A 54 10.35 8.82 11.02
CA VAL A 54 11.72 8.61 11.51
C VAL A 54 12.71 8.42 10.34
N LEU A 55 12.31 7.67 9.33
CA LEU A 55 13.14 7.39 8.15
C LEU A 55 12.96 8.42 7.02
N ASN A 56 12.13 9.45 7.20
CA ASN A 56 11.81 10.44 6.17
C ASN A 56 11.40 9.80 4.81
N ILE A 57 10.61 8.72 4.86
CA ILE A 57 10.22 7.94 3.68
C ILE A 57 9.55 8.80 2.61
N GLY A 58 8.73 9.78 3.00
CA GLY A 58 8.06 10.68 2.08
C GLY A 58 8.97 11.49 1.16
N LYS A 59 10.26 11.64 1.52
CA LYS A 59 11.27 12.28 0.66
C LYS A 59 11.93 11.32 -0.33
N LEU A 60 11.76 10.02 -0.12
CA LEU A 60 12.40 8.97 -0.93
C LEU A 60 11.48 8.41 -2.01
N ILE A 61 10.17 8.63 -1.88
CA ILE A 61 9.16 8.05 -2.76
C ILE A 61 8.18 9.12 -3.26
N ASN A 62 7.35 8.77 -4.23
CA ASN A 62 6.21 9.58 -4.61
C ASN A 62 5.07 9.35 -3.59
N ASP A 63 5.04 10.18 -2.55
CA ASP A 63 4.08 10.10 -1.44
C ASP A 63 2.73 10.70 -1.85
N GLN A 64 1.70 9.86 -1.95
CA GLN A 64 0.33 10.26 -2.23
C GLN A 64 -0.55 9.99 -1.00
N ARG A 65 -1.49 10.92 -0.74
CA ARG A 65 -2.44 10.78 0.35
C ARG A 65 -3.84 10.55 -0.19
N GLY A 66 -4.56 9.63 0.44
CA GLY A 66 -5.93 9.31 0.06
C GLY A 66 -6.48 8.09 0.78
N ASP A 67 -7.79 7.96 0.76
CA ASP A 67 -8.51 6.84 1.33
C ASP A 67 -8.80 5.81 0.23
N ILE A 68 -8.34 4.59 0.41
CA ILE A 68 -8.61 3.49 -0.54
C ILE A 68 -10.09 3.10 -0.60
N SER A 69 -10.89 3.47 0.39
CA SER A 69 -12.34 3.27 0.36
C SER A 69 -13.07 4.16 -0.66
N ASP A 70 -12.38 5.14 -1.22
CA ASP A 70 -12.85 5.96 -2.34
C ASP A 70 -12.23 5.46 -3.66
N TYR A 71 -13.09 4.98 -4.56
CA TYR A 71 -12.67 4.42 -5.85
C TYR A 71 -11.97 5.46 -6.74
N GLU A 72 -12.48 6.69 -6.80
CA GLU A 72 -11.90 7.72 -7.65
C GLU A 72 -10.48 8.08 -7.21
N THR A 73 -10.23 8.09 -5.91
CA THR A 73 -8.88 8.23 -5.34
C THR A 73 -7.97 7.08 -5.79
N CYS A 74 -8.43 5.84 -5.68
CA CYS A 74 -7.66 4.66 -6.12
C CYS A 74 -7.34 4.73 -7.61
N TRP A 75 -8.35 4.98 -8.42
CA TRP A 75 -8.20 5.09 -9.87
C TRP A 75 -7.26 6.23 -10.29
N GLY A 76 -7.45 7.43 -9.70
CA GLY A 76 -6.62 8.59 -9.98
C GLY A 76 -5.13 8.32 -9.72
N ILE A 77 -4.81 7.64 -8.62
CA ILE A 77 -3.42 7.30 -8.25
C ILE A 77 -2.85 6.23 -9.18
N VAL A 78 -3.58 5.14 -9.43
CA VAL A 78 -3.13 4.07 -10.34
C VAL A 78 -2.89 4.61 -11.74
N LYS A 79 -3.81 5.41 -12.27
CA LYS A 79 -3.69 6.07 -13.58
C LYS A 79 -2.49 7.01 -13.66
N LYS A 80 -2.25 7.78 -12.60
CA LYS A 80 -1.14 8.75 -12.53
C LYS A 80 0.23 8.06 -12.43
N THR A 81 0.32 7.02 -11.59
CA THR A 81 1.61 6.36 -11.28
C THR A 81 1.97 5.25 -12.26
N LYS A 82 1.00 4.73 -12.99
CA LYS A 82 1.16 3.64 -13.97
C LYS A 82 2.07 2.51 -13.46
N PRO A 83 1.74 1.89 -12.31
CA PRO A 83 2.60 0.91 -11.70
C PRO A 83 2.65 -0.38 -12.54
N GLU A 84 3.81 -1.05 -12.56
CA GLU A 84 3.94 -2.41 -13.09
C GLU A 84 3.59 -3.45 -12.02
N ILE A 85 3.92 -3.12 -10.75
CA ILE A 85 3.71 -3.98 -9.59
C ILE A 85 2.92 -3.20 -8.54
N VAL A 86 1.88 -3.81 -8.00
CA VAL A 86 1.12 -3.24 -6.88
C VAL A 86 1.27 -4.16 -5.67
N ILE A 87 1.61 -3.58 -4.52
CA ILE A 87 1.66 -4.29 -3.24
C ILE A 87 0.63 -3.65 -2.31
N HIS A 88 -0.50 -4.35 -2.15
CA HIS A 88 -1.61 -3.86 -1.36
C HIS A 88 -1.45 -4.29 0.10
N MET A 89 -1.15 -3.32 0.96
CA MET A 89 -0.92 -3.51 2.39
C MET A 89 -1.81 -2.61 3.26
N ALA A 90 -2.58 -1.71 2.65
CA ALA A 90 -3.49 -0.82 3.38
C ALA A 90 -4.62 -1.64 4.00
N ALA A 91 -4.78 -1.51 5.30
CA ALA A 91 -5.85 -2.15 6.07
C ALA A 91 -6.07 -1.40 7.38
N GLN A 92 -7.24 -1.58 7.97
CA GLN A 92 -7.49 -1.31 9.39
C GLN A 92 -7.13 -2.59 10.18
N PRO A 93 -5.94 -2.64 10.86
CA PRO A 93 -5.43 -3.88 11.45
C PRO A 93 -5.77 -4.04 12.93
N LEU A 94 -6.37 -3.03 13.57
CA LEU A 94 -6.59 -3.00 15.02
C LEU A 94 -7.84 -3.78 15.40
N VAL A 95 -7.66 -4.95 16.05
CA VAL A 95 -8.75 -5.84 16.45
C VAL A 95 -9.78 -5.13 17.32
N ARG A 96 -9.36 -4.34 18.32
CA ARG A 96 -10.30 -3.61 19.17
C ARG A 96 -11.16 -2.62 18.39
N LEU A 97 -10.57 -1.92 17.40
CA LEU A 97 -11.31 -1.00 16.56
C LEU A 97 -12.31 -1.74 15.67
N SER A 98 -12.01 -2.95 15.21
CA SER A 98 -12.96 -3.73 14.41
C SER A 98 -14.24 -4.12 15.16
N TYR A 99 -14.18 -4.20 16.48
CA TYR A 99 -15.37 -4.40 17.32
C TYR A 99 -16.12 -3.11 17.60
N SER A 100 -15.42 -2.00 17.83
CA SER A 100 -16.06 -0.71 18.14
C SER A 100 -16.57 0.02 16.90
N ASP A 101 -15.91 -0.18 15.74
CA ASP A 101 -16.31 0.40 14.46
C ASP A 101 -16.16 -0.64 13.32
N PRO A 102 -17.09 -1.61 13.26
CA PRO A 102 -17.05 -2.64 12.23
C PRO A 102 -17.29 -2.09 10.82
N LEU A 103 -18.13 -1.05 10.67
CA LEU A 103 -18.42 -0.47 9.36
C LEU A 103 -17.18 0.16 8.73
N GLN A 104 -16.39 0.90 9.50
CA GLN A 104 -15.13 1.45 9.01
C GLN A 104 -14.13 0.35 8.68
N THR A 105 -14.11 -0.73 9.45
CA THR A 105 -13.26 -1.89 9.19
C THR A 105 -13.62 -2.55 7.86
N TYR A 106 -14.91 -2.81 7.61
CA TYR A 106 -15.37 -3.36 6.33
C TYR A 106 -15.12 -2.39 5.17
N LYS A 107 -15.38 -1.12 5.38
CA LYS A 107 -15.13 -0.08 4.38
C LYS A 107 -13.68 -0.06 3.93
N THR A 108 -12.75 -0.11 4.87
CA THR A 108 -11.31 -0.13 4.53
C THR A 108 -10.86 -1.47 3.97
N ASN A 109 -11.17 -2.58 4.67
CA ASN A 109 -10.54 -3.87 4.36
C ASN A 109 -11.23 -4.59 3.20
N VAL A 110 -12.55 -4.44 3.04
CA VAL A 110 -13.30 -5.10 1.96
C VAL A 110 -13.47 -4.16 0.77
N LEU A 111 -14.13 -3.02 0.97
CA LEU A 111 -14.39 -2.09 -0.12
C LEU A 111 -13.09 -1.47 -0.65
N GLY A 112 -12.17 -1.06 0.23
CA GLY A 112 -10.87 -0.50 -0.16
C GLY A 112 -10.06 -1.50 -0.98
N THR A 113 -10.03 -2.78 -0.60
CA THR A 113 -9.37 -3.82 -1.39
C THR A 113 -10.04 -3.99 -2.75
N ALA A 114 -11.38 -4.04 -2.80
CA ALA A 114 -12.12 -4.14 -4.05
C ALA A 114 -11.84 -2.94 -4.98
N ASN A 115 -11.79 -1.72 -4.45
CA ASN A 115 -11.49 -0.51 -5.21
C ASN A 115 -10.08 -0.55 -5.83
N ILE A 116 -9.07 -0.99 -5.07
CA ILE A 116 -7.71 -1.16 -5.60
C ILE A 116 -7.69 -2.22 -6.70
N LEU A 117 -8.33 -3.38 -6.47
CA LEU A 117 -8.39 -4.45 -7.47
C LEU A 117 -9.09 -3.99 -8.76
N GLU A 118 -10.18 -3.23 -8.66
CA GLU A 118 -10.88 -2.69 -9.83
C GLU A 118 -10.03 -1.64 -10.56
N ALA A 119 -9.39 -0.72 -9.82
CA ALA A 119 -8.53 0.29 -10.42
C ALA A 119 -7.36 -0.33 -11.20
N ILE A 120 -6.74 -1.39 -10.69
CA ILE A 120 -5.65 -2.09 -11.38
C ILE A 120 -6.13 -2.98 -12.52
N ARG A 121 -7.35 -3.56 -12.43
CA ARG A 121 -7.91 -4.41 -13.48
C ARG A 121 -8.01 -3.68 -14.82
N ILE A 122 -8.33 -2.39 -14.79
CA ILE A 122 -8.48 -1.56 -15.98
C ILE A 122 -7.21 -0.79 -16.36
N CYS A 123 -6.12 -0.95 -15.62
CA CYS A 123 -4.85 -0.29 -15.88
C CYS A 123 -3.86 -1.23 -16.59
N GLU A 124 -3.62 -1.01 -17.86
CA GLU A 124 -2.78 -1.87 -18.71
C GLU A 124 -1.32 -2.00 -18.25
N SER A 125 -0.81 -1.03 -17.46
CA SER A 125 0.57 -1.06 -16.98
C SER A 125 0.79 -2.13 -15.92
N VAL A 126 -0.25 -2.51 -15.14
CA VAL A 126 -0.11 -3.46 -14.02
C VAL A 126 0.08 -4.88 -14.54
N LYS A 127 1.18 -5.51 -14.11
CA LYS A 127 1.53 -6.89 -14.47
C LYS A 127 1.36 -7.85 -13.28
N THR A 128 1.49 -7.33 -12.07
CA THR A 128 1.46 -8.16 -10.85
C THR A 128 0.86 -7.39 -9.69
N ILE A 129 0.01 -8.06 -8.92
CA ILE A 129 -0.44 -7.60 -7.61
C ILE A 129 -0.07 -8.63 -6.55
N VAL A 130 0.35 -8.12 -5.39
CA VAL A 130 0.46 -8.88 -4.13
C VAL A 130 -0.47 -8.22 -3.12
N ALA A 131 -1.54 -8.92 -2.75
CA ALA A 131 -2.44 -8.49 -1.68
C ALA A 131 -2.05 -9.17 -0.37
N ILE A 132 -1.74 -8.37 0.64
CA ILE A 132 -1.38 -8.88 1.98
C ILE A 132 -2.67 -9.12 2.74
N THR A 133 -2.90 -10.37 3.10
CA THR A 133 -4.06 -10.83 3.86
C THR A 133 -3.71 -11.04 5.33
N THR A 134 -4.49 -11.83 6.05
CA THR A 134 -4.33 -12.09 7.48
C THR A 134 -4.13 -13.57 7.76
N ASP A 135 -3.40 -13.90 8.83
CA ASP A 135 -3.27 -15.23 9.41
C ASP A 135 -4.52 -15.67 10.20
N LYS A 136 -5.40 -14.72 10.53
CA LYS A 136 -6.60 -14.95 11.38
C LYS A 136 -7.73 -15.71 10.68
N CYS A 137 -7.52 -16.11 9.44
CA CYS A 137 -8.42 -16.99 8.69
C CYS A 137 -8.14 -18.50 8.91
N TYR A 138 -7.06 -18.84 9.61
CA TYR A 138 -6.70 -20.21 9.94
C TYR A 138 -7.23 -20.60 11.32
N GLU A 139 -7.58 -21.86 11.49
CA GLU A 139 -7.87 -22.42 12.82
C GLU A 139 -6.59 -22.42 13.68
N ASN A 140 -6.75 -22.05 14.96
CA ASN A 140 -5.67 -22.09 15.96
C ASN A 140 -5.77 -23.37 16.79
#